data_5fca428ab7961e4c69bd25de6c8ae38d
#
_entry.id   5fca428ab7961e4c69bd25de6c8ae38d
#
_cell.length_a   1.000
_cell.length_b   1.000
_cell.length_c   1.000
_cell.angle_alpha   90.00
_cell.angle_beta   90.00
_cell.angle_gamma   90.00
#
_symmetry.space_group_name_H-M   'P 1'
#
loop_
_entity.id
_entity.type
_entity.pdbx_description
1 polymer ?
#
loop_
_entity_poly.entity_id
_entity_poly.type
_entity_poly.pdbx_seq_one_letter_code
_entity_poly.pdbx_strand_id
1 'polypeptide(L)'
;MKKINKYISMVALGALTMVFNACTDECEREASPVQTDGITAYIDFNTPTSFAFLPDDEQSFEIKIGRQLTTEAATVHITAEGEKFNVPQTVEFAAGETEKSVKITFDIAIGTSASVKIGIEEGDTYIYGLTEQTIKVARDYTWVSAGSLTFSDPIFTGAEGELKVEKAKEGNNLYRIIEPYCEKGAGIHLQFTLDDNHNAVSLLPVGSLFDLGNGYQLYYVPEQYPNYCFFTNEGNSFNFGFLFTDNGSDLYVGNGSFVWSKEYPGK
;
A
#
# COMPACT_ATOMS: atom_id res chain seq x y z
N MET A 1 63.61 -21.71 -14.31
CA MET A 1 62.15 -21.68 -14.11
C MET A 1 61.61 -22.65 -13.05
N LYS A 2 62.23 -23.80 -12.76
CA LYS A 2 61.74 -24.77 -11.73
C LYS A 2 61.87 -24.32 -10.26
N LYS A 3 62.78 -23.39 -9.94
CA LYS A 3 62.96 -22.92 -8.53
C LYS A 3 61.99 -21.84 -8.09
N ILE A 4 61.46 -21.03 -9.01
CA ILE A 4 60.51 -19.97 -8.69
C ILE A 4 59.11 -20.53 -8.32
N ASN A 5 58.68 -21.60 -8.98
CA ASN A 5 57.38 -22.24 -8.68
C ASN A 5 57.32 -22.86 -7.27
N LYS A 6 58.47 -23.27 -6.71
CA LYS A 6 58.53 -23.86 -5.36
C LYS A 6 58.27 -22.84 -4.24
N TYR A 7 58.72 -21.59 -4.46
CA TYR A 7 58.49 -20.50 -3.50
C TYR A 7 57.10 -19.93 -3.60
N ILE A 8 56.54 -19.88 -4.82
CA ILE A 8 55.15 -19.43 -5.02
C ILE A 8 54.17 -20.42 -4.37
N SER A 9 54.41 -21.72 -4.46
CA SER A 9 53.62 -22.75 -3.77
C SER A 9 53.71 -22.67 -2.25
N MET A 10 54.87 -22.33 -1.70
CA MET A 10 55.04 -22.16 -0.25
C MET A 10 54.35 -20.88 0.28
N VAL A 11 54.40 -19.78 -0.48
CA VAL A 11 53.71 -18.54 -0.12
C VAL A 11 52.20 -18.72 -0.21
N ALA A 12 51.69 -19.42 -1.22
CA ALA A 12 50.27 -19.72 -1.36
C ALA A 12 49.74 -20.62 -0.23
N LEU A 13 50.54 -21.60 0.21
CA LEU A 13 50.17 -22.49 1.31
C LEU A 13 50.22 -21.75 2.67
N GLY A 14 51.14 -20.82 2.87
CA GLY A 14 51.23 -19.96 4.06
C GLY A 14 50.13 -18.94 4.14
N ALA A 15 49.68 -18.40 3.00
CA ALA A 15 48.54 -17.47 2.94
C ALA A 15 47.20 -18.17 3.20
N LEU A 16 47.06 -19.44 2.79
CA LEU A 16 45.84 -20.22 3.03
C LEU A 16 45.66 -20.58 4.51
N THR A 17 46.76 -20.78 5.25
CA THR A 17 46.70 -21.10 6.69
C THR A 17 46.40 -19.87 7.56
N MET A 18 46.66 -18.65 7.08
CA MET A 18 46.28 -17.43 7.83
C MET A 18 44.81 -17.07 7.72
N VAL A 19 44.13 -17.55 6.71
CA VAL A 19 42.69 -17.23 6.52
C VAL A 19 41.79 -18.06 7.45
N PHE A 20 42.27 -19.22 7.93
CA PHE A 20 41.50 -20.08 8.84
C PHE A 20 41.61 -19.72 10.33
N ASN A 21 42.52 -18.83 10.71
CA ASN A 21 42.65 -18.37 12.10
C ASN A 21 41.93 -17.05 12.39
N ALA A 22 41.23 -16.45 11.41
CA ALA A 22 40.53 -15.18 11.58
C ALA A 22 39.04 -15.32 11.99
N CYS A 23 38.59 -16.54 12.28
CA CYS A 23 37.17 -16.79 12.65
C CYS A 23 37.08 -17.67 13.91
N THR A 24 37.85 -17.37 14.93
CA THR A 24 37.61 -17.92 16.27
C THR A 24 37.48 -16.80 17.31
N ASP A 25 36.85 -15.70 16.96
CA ASP A 25 36.08 -14.99 17.96
C ASP A 25 34.81 -15.84 18.18
N GLU A 26 34.84 -16.74 19.12
CA GLU A 26 33.67 -17.26 19.76
C GLU A 26 32.96 -16.02 20.33
N CYS A 27 32.09 -15.40 19.54
CA CYS A 27 31.06 -14.55 20.10
C CYS A 27 30.26 -15.45 21.03
N GLU A 28 30.60 -15.47 22.29
CA GLU A 28 29.72 -15.99 23.33
C GLU A 28 28.40 -15.20 23.19
N ARG A 29 27.47 -15.76 22.42
CA ARG A 29 26.14 -15.25 22.35
C ARG A 29 25.51 -15.53 23.72
N GLU A 30 25.45 -14.51 24.54
CA GLU A 30 24.62 -14.58 25.73
C GLU A 30 23.22 -14.96 25.30
N ALA A 31 22.65 -15.97 25.93
CA ALA A 31 21.27 -16.34 25.67
C ALA A 31 20.39 -15.14 25.99
N SER A 32 19.48 -14.83 25.09
CA SER A 32 18.49 -13.77 25.35
C SER A 32 17.74 -14.04 26.65
N PRO A 33 17.54 -13.05 27.52
CA PRO A 33 16.83 -13.24 28.78
C PRO A 33 15.42 -13.80 28.55
N VAL A 34 15.03 -14.79 29.34
CA VAL A 34 13.68 -15.36 29.27
C VAL A 34 12.78 -14.52 30.15
N GLN A 35 11.67 -14.02 29.59
CA GLN A 35 10.63 -13.37 30.39
C GLN A 35 9.83 -14.44 31.12
N THR A 36 9.85 -14.39 32.45
CA THR A 36 9.22 -15.39 33.31
C THR A 36 8.02 -14.85 34.08
N ASP A 37 7.73 -13.58 33.95
CA ASP A 37 6.64 -12.87 34.63
C ASP A 37 5.86 -11.95 33.67
N GLY A 38 4.74 -11.43 34.17
CA GLY A 38 3.84 -10.61 33.36
C GLY A 38 2.90 -11.41 32.47
N ILE A 39 2.14 -10.71 31.63
CA ILE A 39 1.13 -11.31 30.72
C ILE A 39 1.79 -11.87 29.45
N THR A 40 2.89 -11.27 29.03
CA THR A 40 3.68 -11.69 27.86
C THR A 40 2.88 -11.72 26.53
N ALA A 41 2.02 -10.71 26.34
CA ALA A 41 1.14 -10.62 25.17
C ALA A 41 1.85 -10.01 23.96
N TYR A 42 1.41 -10.42 22.77
CA TYR A 42 1.93 -9.92 21.49
C TYR A 42 0.84 -9.98 20.41
N ILE A 43 0.96 -9.13 19.39
CA ILE A 43 0.16 -9.21 18.17
C ILE A 43 0.81 -10.27 17.26
N ASP A 44 0.00 -11.13 16.63
CA ASP A 44 0.53 -12.14 15.69
C ASP A 44 1.30 -11.45 14.55
N PHE A 45 2.54 -11.88 14.35
CA PHE A 45 3.43 -11.38 13.29
C PHE A 45 2.87 -11.54 11.87
N ASN A 46 1.91 -12.46 11.67
CA ASN A 46 1.23 -12.66 10.39
C ASN A 46 0.02 -11.73 10.21
N THR A 47 -0.26 -10.82 11.14
CA THR A 47 -1.35 -9.85 11.01
C THR A 47 -1.10 -8.97 9.78
N PRO A 48 -2.04 -8.92 8.80
CA PRO A 48 -1.87 -8.07 7.63
C PRO A 48 -1.76 -6.59 8.01
N THR A 49 -0.92 -5.85 7.32
CA THR A 49 -0.79 -4.38 7.47
C THR A 49 -1.81 -3.60 6.66
N SER A 50 -2.57 -4.28 5.78
CA SER A 50 -3.62 -3.66 4.98
C SER A 50 -4.75 -4.61 4.67
N PHE A 51 -5.96 -4.05 4.62
CA PHE A 51 -7.19 -4.72 4.20
C PHE A 51 -7.90 -3.87 3.16
N ALA A 52 -8.55 -4.52 2.18
CA ALA A 52 -9.43 -3.89 1.20
C ALA A 52 -10.79 -4.58 1.22
N PHE A 53 -11.85 -3.77 1.29
CA PHE A 53 -13.23 -4.22 1.37
C PHE A 53 -14.04 -3.63 0.22
N LEU A 54 -14.97 -4.40 -0.31
CA LEU A 54 -15.98 -3.93 -1.25
C LEU A 54 -17.18 -3.33 -0.51
N PRO A 55 -18.07 -2.60 -1.19
CA PRO A 55 -19.20 -1.92 -0.56
C PRO A 55 -20.13 -2.82 0.26
N ASP A 56 -20.35 -4.06 -0.21
CA ASP A 56 -21.23 -5.03 0.41
C ASP A 56 -20.56 -5.91 1.47
N ASP A 57 -19.24 -5.78 1.65
CA ASP A 57 -18.50 -6.53 2.66
C ASP A 57 -18.84 -6.04 4.08
N GLU A 58 -18.79 -6.96 5.05
CA GLU A 58 -18.90 -6.59 6.45
C GLU A 58 -17.76 -5.66 6.86
N GLN A 59 -18.09 -4.54 7.50
CA GLN A 59 -17.11 -3.57 7.95
C GLN A 59 -16.41 -4.04 9.21
N SER A 60 -15.69 -5.15 9.11
CA SER A 60 -14.92 -5.74 10.22
C SER A 60 -13.75 -6.57 9.68
N PHE A 61 -12.73 -6.69 10.50
CA PHE A 61 -11.62 -7.64 10.33
C PHE A 61 -11.18 -8.20 11.66
N GLU A 62 -10.41 -9.26 11.65
CA GLU A 62 -9.87 -9.89 12.85
C GLU A 62 -8.35 -9.81 12.87
N ILE A 63 -7.80 -9.60 14.05
CA ILE A 63 -6.40 -9.79 14.37
C ILE A 63 -6.27 -10.85 15.45
N LYS A 64 -5.08 -11.41 15.59
CA LYS A 64 -4.80 -12.36 16.65
C LYS A 64 -3.87 -11.76 17.68
N ILE A 65 -4.24 -11.93 18.94
CA ILE A 65 -3.39 -11.60 20.08
C ILE A 65 -2.97 -12.94 20.71
N GLY A 66 -1.66 -13.11 20.85
CA GLY A 66 -1.06 -14.27 21.51
C GLY A 66 -0.41 -13.91 22.82
N ARG A 67 -0.10 -14.92 23.65
CA ARG A 67 0.72 -14.78 24.86
C ARG A 67 1.59 -16.01 25.09
N GLN A 68 2.74 -15.82 25.76
CA GLN A 68 3.69 -16.89 26.04
C GLN A 68 3.40 -17.58 27.38
N LEU A 69 3.17 -16.82 28.44
CA LEU A 69 2.84 -17.36 29.75
C LEU A 69 1.33 -17.63 29.85
N THR A 70 0.95 -18.91 30.00
CA THR A 70 -0.45 -19.36 29.90
C THR A 70 -0.95 -20.07 31.17
N THR A 71 -0.12 -20.18 32.20
CA THR A 71 -0.46 -20.93 33.43
C THR A 71 -1.66 -20.40 34.16
N GLU A 72 -1.91 -19.10 34.09
CA GLU A 72 -3.01 -18.41 34.75
C GLU A 72 -3.92 -17.70 33.74
N ALA A 73 -5.14 -17.40 34.16
CA ALA A 73 -6.00 -16.49 33.40
C ALA A 73 -5.41 -15.07 33.40
N ALA A 74 -5.58 -14.33 32.32
CA ALA A 74 -5.08 -12.98 32.22
C ALA A 74 -5.98 -12.11 31.34
N THR A 75 -5.99 -10.80 31.58
CA THR A 75 -6.65 -9.79 30.77
C THR A 75 -5.57 -8.94 30.11
N VAL A 76 -5.48 -8.98 28.79
CA VAL A 76 -4.57 -8.14 28.00
C VAL A 76 -5.26 -6.82 27.68
N HIS A 77 -4.60 -5.70 27.96
CA HIS A 77 -5.09 -4.37 27.62
C HIS A 77 -4.58 -3.94 26.25
N ILE A 78 -5.51 -3.47 25.42
CA ILE A 78 -5.24 -3.03 24.04
C ILE A 78 -5.39 -1.53 23.97
N THR A 79 -4.41 -0.88 23.35
CA THR A 79 -4.47 0.53 22.97
C THR A 79 -4.81 0.66 21.48
N ALA A 80 -5.55 1.70 21.12
CA ALA A 80 -5.89 1.95 19.73
C ALA A 80 -5.94 3.46 19.43
N GLU A 81 -5.39 3.86 18.30
CA GLU A 81 -5.47 5.20 17.74
C GLU A 81 -6.08 5.14 16.35
N GLY A 82 -7.25 5.73 16.15
CA GLY A 82 -7.96 5.73 14.86
C GLY A 82 -9.45 5.99 15.04
N GLU A 83 -9.93 7.17 14.63
CA GLU A 83 -11.31 7.65 14.87
C GLU A 83 -12.40 6.81 14.19
N LYS A 84 -12.06 6.08 13.13
CA LYS A 84 -13.00 5.29 12.32
C LYS A 84 -13.12 3.84 12.75
N PHE A 85 -12.45 3.46 13.85
CA PHE A 85 -12.34 2.07 14.28
C PHE A 85 -12.88 1.89 15.70
N ASN A 86 -13.56 0.77 15.91
CA ASN A 86 -13.95 0.31 17.24
C ASN A 86 -13.15 -0.94 17.60
N VAL A 87 -12.15 -0.77 18.46
CA VAL A 87 -11.22 -1.80 18.90
C VAL A 87 -11.58 -2.16 20.35
N PRO A 88 -11.76 -3.45 20.70
CA PRO A 88 -11.91 -3.87 22.09
C PRO A 88 -10.70 -3.42 22.91
N GLN A 89 -10.98 -2.85 24.09
CA GLN A 89 -9.91 -2.36 24.98
C GLN A 89 -9.22 -3.47 25.76
N THR A 90 -9.85 -4.66 25.85
CA THR A 90 -9.32 -5.80 26.59
C THR A 90 -9.58 -7.10 25.87
N VAL A 91 -8.69 -8.07 26.08
CA VAL A 91 -8.84 -9.46 25.63
C VAL A 91 -8.60 -10.39 26.83
N GLU A 92 -9.61 -11.17 27.17
CA GLU A 92 -9.53 -12.11 28.28
C GLU A 92 -9.05 -13.48 27.83
N PHE A 93 -8.06 -14.01 28.48
CA PHE A 93 -7.51 -15.34 28.28
C PHE A 93 -7.78 -16.22 29.50
N ALA A 94 -8.37 -17.40 29.32
CA ALA A 94 -8.42 -18.43 30.36
C ALA A 94 -7.03 -19.07 30.53
N ALA A 95 -6.83 -19.75 31.67
CA ALA A 95 -5.62 -20.55 31.87
C ALA A 95 -5.46 -21.59 30.74
N GLY A 96 -4.27 -21.71 30.19
CA GLY A 96 -3.95 -22.61 29.09
C GLY A 96 -4.21 -22.03 27.69
N GLU A 97 -4.92 -20.91 27.54
CA GLU A 97 -5.14 -20.27 26.26
C GLU A 97 -3.90 -19.49 25.81
N THR A 98 -3.46 -19.72 24.56
CA THR A 98 -2.27 -19.12 23.96
C THR A 98 -2.57 -18.01 22.98
N GLU A 99 -3.75 -18.00 22.35
CA GLU A 99 -4.13 -17.09 21.26
C GLU A 99 -5.62 -16.82 21.25
N LYS A 100 -6.02 -15.61 20.89
CA LYS A 100 -7.42 -15.21 20.65
C LYS A 100 -7.55 -14.31 19.45
N SER A 101 -8.63 -14.50 18.68
CA SER A 101 -9.08 -13.56 17.65
C SER A 101 -9.80 -12.39 18.30
N VAL A 102 -9.47 -11.19 17.84
CA VAL A 102 -10.08 -9.92 18.23
C VAL A 102 -10.73 -9.31 17.01
N LYS A 103 -12.06 -9.19 17.02
CA LYS A 103 -12.83 -8.57 15.96
C LYS A 103 -12.80 -7.04 16.13
N ILE A 104 -12.39 -6.35 15.08
CA ILE A 104 -12.35 -4.90 14.99
C ILE A 104 -13.38 -4.48 13.95
N THR A 105 -14.25 -3.54 14.30
CA THR A 105 -15.21 -2.96 13.36
C THR A 105 -14.79 -1.55 12.97
N PHE A 106 -15.22 -1.09 11.79
CA PHE A 106 -14.88 0.23 11.28
C PHE A 106 -16.06 0.89 10.58
N ASP A 107 -16.01 2.22 10.44
CA ASP A 107 -16.96 3.03 9.67
C ASP A 107 -16.18 3.91 8.69
N ILE A 108 -15.91 3.35 7.52
CA ILE A 108 -15.14 4.00 6.45
C ILE A 108 -16.07 4.15 5.23
N ALA A 109 -16.16 5.36 4.69
CA ALA A 109 -16.95 5.61 3.49
C ALA A 109 -16.35 4.91 2.26
N ILE A 110 -17.22 4.47 1.33
CA ILE A 110 -16.79 3.86 0.05
C ILE A 110 -15.90 4.84 -0.72
N GLY A 111 -14.84 4.32 -1.31
CA GLY A 111 -13.83 5.09 -2.04
C GLY A 111 -12.81 5.80 -1.16
N THR A 112 -12.79 5.51 0.15
CA THR A 112 -11.83 6.11 1.09
C THR A 112 -11.05 5.07 1.86
N SER A 113 -10.02 5.51 2.56
CA SER A 113 -9.23 4.66 3.45
C SER A 113 -8.94 5.36 4.76
N ALA A 114 -8.72 4.57 5.81
CA ALA A 114 -8.26 5.04 7.10
C ALA A 114 -7.25 4.07 7.68
N SER A 115 -6.50 4.49 8.68
CA SER A 115 -5.55 3.65 9.38
C SER A 115 -5.87 3.61 10.87
N VAL A 116 -5.62 2.46 11.48
CA VAL A 116 -5.65 2.27 12.93
C VAL A 116 -4.29 1.77 13.38
N LYS A 117 -3.78 2.36 14.46
CA LYS A 117 -2.60 1.89 15.17
C LYS A 117 -3.09 1.11 16.38
N ILE A 118 -2.77 -0.16 16.47
CA ILE A 118 -3.16 -1.05 17.56
C ILE A 118 -1.91 -1.39 18.34
N GLY A 119 -1.99 -1.29 19.66
CA GLY A 119 -0.92 -1.63 20.57
C GLY A 119 -1.38 -2.48 21.73
N ILE A 120 -0.43 -3.08 22.43
CA ILE A 120 -0.61 -3.75 23.73
C ILE A 120 -0.03 -2.83 24.78
N GLU A 121 -0.73 -2.65 25.91
CA GLU A 121 -0.25 -1.81 27.00
C GLU A 121 1.09 -2.32 27.53
N GLU A 122 2.03 -1.40 27.84
CA GLU A 122 3.42 -1.71 28.16
C GLU A 122 3.59 -2.78 29.25
N GLY A 123 2.71 -2.78 30.27
CA GLY A 123 2.73 -3.76 31.36
C GLY A 123 2.38 -5.19 30.94
N ASP A 124 1.71 -5.36 29.79
CA ASP A 124 1.19 -6.65 29.32
C ASP A 124 2.08 -7.30 28.25
N THR A 125 3.09 -6.56 27.74
CA THR A 125 3.85 -6.93 26.55
C THR A 125 4.82 -8.09 26.76
N TYR A 126 5.02 -8.85 25.68
CA TYR A 126 6.14 -9.78 25.54
C TYR A 126 7.35 -9.09 24.95
N ILE A 127 8.52 -9.16 25.63
CA ILE A 127 9.75 -8.42 25.26
C ILE A 127 10.28 -8.74 23.85
N TYR A 128 9.89 -9.88 23.26
CA TYR A 128 10.28 -10.30 21.92
C TYR A 128 9.11 -10.32 20.95
N GLY A 129 7.91 -9.87 21.40
CA GLY A 129 6.70 -9.87 20.61
C GLY A 129 6.52 -8.62 19.78
N LEU A 130 5.64 -8.68 18.79
CA LEU A 130 5.12 -7.51 18.13
C LEU A 130 4.10 -6.84 19.05
N THR A 131 4.42 -5.67 19.58
CA THR A 131 3.60 -4.99 20.58
C THR A 131 2.74 -3.87 20.01
N GLU A 132 3.01 -3.47 18.74
CA GLU A 132 2.29 -2.39 18.09
C GLU A 132 2.28 -2.62 16.57
N GLN A 133 1.15 -2.33 15.92
CA GLN A 133 1.02 -2.41 14.46
C GLN A 133 0.04 -1.38 13.92
N THR A 134 0.42 -0.74 12.80
CA THR A 134 -0.49 0.10 12.04
C THR A 134 -1.11 -0.71 10.91
N ILE A 135 -2.44 -0.67 10.81
CA ILE A 135 -3.22 -1.36 9.80
C ILE A 135 -3.98 -0.32 8.97
N LYS A 136 -3.79 -0.36 7.66
CA LYS A 136 -4.54 0.46 6.70
C LYS A 136 -5.76 -0.32 6.22
N VAL A 137 -6.92 0.29 6.28
CA VAL A 137 -8.18 -0.26 5.76
C VAL A 137 -8.70 0.64 4.65
N ALA A 138 -8.96 0.07 3.49
CA ALA A 138 -9.59 0.76 2.37
C ALA A 138 -10.96 0.14 2.09
N ARG A 139 -11.90 0.97 1.66
CA ARG A 139 -13.21 0.54 1.18
C ARG A 139 -13.36 1.02 -0.25
N ASP A 140 -13.18 0.11 -1.21
CA ASP A 140 -13.17 0.43 -2.64
C ASP A 140 -14.60 0.47 -3.22
N TYR A 141 -14.73 0.92 -4.47
CA TYR A 141 -15.94 0.85 -5.25
C TYR A 141 -16.12 -0.51 -5.91
N THR A 142 -17.37 -0.87 -6.24
CA THR A 142 -17.62 -1.94 -7.21
C THR A 142 -17.45 -1.38 -8.61
N TRP A 143 -16.38 -1.78 -9.29
CA TRP A 143 -16.09 -1.34 -10.65
C TRP A 143 -16.81 -2.22 -11.67
N VAL A 144 -17.55 -1.60 -12.59
CA VAL A 144 -18.24 -2.29 -13.68
C VAL A 144 -17.76 -1.76 -15.03
N SER A 145 -17.73 -2.65 -16.02
CA SER A 145 -17.27 -2.26 -17.36
C SER A 145 -18.12 -1.11 -17.92
N ALA A 146 -17.46 -0.08 -18.40
CA ALA A 146 -18.03 1.08 -19.06
C ALA A 146 -17.59 1.19 -20.53
N GLY A 147 -17.09 0.10 -21.12
CA GLY A 147 -16.65 0.05 -22.50
C GLY A 147 -15.16 0.26 -22.69
N SER A 148 -14.81 0.87 -23.80
CA SER A 148 -13.42 1.20 -24.16
C SER A 148 -13.33 2.59 -24.76
N LEU A 149 -12.13 3.14 -24.77
CA LEU A 149 -11.81 4.41 -25.38
C LEU A 149 -10.46 4.33 -26.11
N THR A 150 -10.26 5.21 -27.10
CA THR A 150 -8.95 5.43 -27.71
C THR A 150 -8.23 6.49 -26.90
N PHE A 151 -7.10 6.12 -26.33
CA PHE A 151 -6.27 6.97 -25.50
C PHE A 151 -5.04 7.43 -26.26
N SER A 152 -4.63 8.68 -26.07
CA SER A 152 -3.40 9.23 -26.64
C SER A 152 -2.75 10.21 -25.67
N ASP A 153 -1.48 9.96 -25.36
CA ASP A 153 -0.60 10.89 -24.65
C ASP A 153 0.76 10.94 -25.36
N PRO A 154 0.88 11.76 -26.39
CA PRO A 154 2.12 11.85 -27.18
C PRO A 154 3.23 12.62 -26.48
N ILE A 155 2.92 13.38 -25.42
CA ILE A 155 3.87 14.30 -24.78
C ILE A 155 4.63 13.63 -23.64
N PHE A 156 3.90 12.98 -22.73
CA PHE A 156 4.53 12.39 -21.54
C PHE A 156 5.10 10.99 -21.81
N THR A 157 4.28 10.10 -22.35
CA THR A 157 4.69 8.70 -22.51
C THR A 157 4.77 8.23 -23.94
N GLY A 158 4.17 8.95 -24.88
CA GLY A 158 3.94 8.48 -26.24
C GLY A 158 2.94 7.32 -26.31
N ALA A 159 2.15 7.10 -25.25
CA ALA A 159 1.19 6.01 -25.18
C ALA A 159 -0.01 6.29 -26.08
N GLU A 160 -0.34 5.33 -26.93
CA GLU A 160 -1.52 5.36 -27.79
C GLU A 160 -2.17 3.97 -27.84
N GLY A 161 -3.48 3.93 -27.85
CA GLY A 161 -4.19 2.68 -28.02
C GLY A 161 -5.60 2.65 -27.47
N GLU A 162 -6.23 1.50 -27.63
CA GLU A 162 -7.55 1.23 -27.07
C GLU A 162 -7.40 0.70 -25.63
N LEU A 163 -8.00 1.40 -24.67
CA LEU A 163 -8.00 1.07 -23.27
C LEU A 163 -9.42 0.79 -22.76
N LYS A 164 -9.51 -0.04 -21.74
CA LYS A 164 -10.77 -0.32 -21.04
C LYS A 164 -11.11 0.81 -20.08
N VAL A 165 -12.40 1.04 -19.92
CA VAL A 165 -12.97 1.97 -18.94
C VAL A 165 -13.91 1.23 -18.02
N GLU A 166 -13.87 1.59 -16.77
CA GLU A 166 -14.81 1.12 -15.77
C GLU A 166 -15.50 2.30 -15.09
N LYS A 167 -16.73 2.07 -14.63
CA LYS A 167 -17.53 3.00 -13.85
C LYS A 167 -17.69 2.46 -12.44
N ALA A 168 -17.55 3.31 -11.44
CA ALA A 168 -17.92 2.99 -10.07
C ALA A 168 -19.45 2.88 -9.95
N LYS A 169 -19.94 1.76 -9.47
CA LYS A 169 -21.38 1.51 -9.29
C LYS A 169 -21.98 2.42 -8.21
N GLU A 170 -21.24 2.65 -7.14
CA GLU A 170 -21.62 3.48 -6.00
C GLU A 170 -21.13 4.93 -6.11
N GLY A 171 -20.26 5.22 -7.09
CA GLY A 171 -19.68 6.54 -7.32
C GLY A 171 -20.55 7.37 -8.27
N ASN A 172 -20.81 8.63 -7.92
CA ASN A 172 -21.55 9.56 -8.77
C ASN A 172 -20.73 9.92 -10.00
N ASN A 173 -21.00 9.22 -11.13
CA ASN A 173 -20.32 9.42 -12.41
C ASN A 173 -18.79 9.41 -12.31
N LEU A 174 -18.25 8.55 -11.43
CA LEU A 174 -16.84 8.27 -11.30
C LEU A 174 -16.43 7.14 -12.26
N TYR A 175 -15.41 7.39 -13.04
CA TYR A 175 -14.86 6.46 -14.03
C TYR A 175 -13.37 6.27 -13.82
N ARG A 176 -12.83 5.15 -14.33
CA ARG A 176 -11.38 4.95 -14.43
C ARG A 176 -10.97 4.36 -15.77
N ILE A 177 -9.89 4.89 -16.33
CA ILE A 177 -9.18 4.29 -17.47
C ILE A 177 -8.18 3.31 -16.89
N ILE A 178 -8.20 2.08 -17.41
CA ILE A 178 -7.37 1.02 -16.88
C ILE A 178 -5.94 1.18 -17.38
N GLU A 179 -5.03 1.46 -16.46
CA GLU A 179 -3.57 1.39 -16.61
C GLU A 179 -3.00 2.15 -17.82
N PRO A 180 -3.36 3.44 -18.03
CA PRO A 180 -2.92 4.18 -19.22
C PRO A 180 -1.42 4.48 -19.21
N TYR A 181 -0.76 4.50 -18.05
CA TYR A 181 0.63 4.92 -17.88
C TYR A 181 1.56 3.83 -17.33
N CYS A 182 1.08 2.61 -17.19
CA CYS A 182 1.85 1.54 -16.57
C CYS A 182 1.62 0.19 -17.28
N GLU A 183 2.42 -0.79 -16.93
CA GLU A 183 2.24 -2.14 -17.42
C GLU A 183 0.93 -2.75 -16.91
N LYS A 184 0.37 -3.66 -17.69
CA LYS A 184 -0.86 -4.37 -17.34
C LYS A 184 -0.69 -5.13 -16.03
N GLY A 185 -1.59 -4.88 -15.08
CA GLY A 185 -1.59 -5.51 -13.76
C GLY A 185 -0.89 -4.69 -12.66
N ALA A 186 -0.37 -3.50 -12.99
CA ALA A 186 0.21 -2.60 -11.99
C ALA A 186 -0.82 -1.92 -11.09
N GLY A 187 -2.11 -1.90 -11.50
CA GLY A 187 -3.20 -1.34 -10.70
C GLY A 187 -3.27 0.18 -10.64
N ILE A 188 -2.50 0.88 -11.49
CA ILE A 188 -2.50 2.35 -11.55
C ILE A 188 -3.47 2.81 -12.62
N HIS A 189 -4.58 3.42 -12.21
CA HIS A 189 -5.67 3.82 -13.09
C HIS A 189 -5.87 5.32 -13.09
N LEU A 190 -6.13 5.91 -14.24
CA LEU A 190 -6.52 7.32 -14.34
C LEU A 190 -8.01 7.46 -14.03
N GLN A 191 -8.34 8.08 -12.90
CA GLN A 191 -9.72 8.31 -12.49
C GLN A 191 -10.20 9.70 -12.91
N PHE A 192 -11.49 9.81 -13.22
CA PHE A 192 -12.13 11.07 -13.58
C PHE A 192 -13.62 11.05 -13.26
N THR A 193 -14.19 12.24 -13.10
CA THR A 193 -15.62 12.41 -12.90
C THR A 193 -16.25 13.19 -14.06
N LEU A 194 -17.51 12.87 -14.36
CA LEU A 194 -18.35 13.59 -15.32
C LEU A 194 -19.57 14.17 -14.60
N ASP A 195 -20.17 15.21 -15.18
CA ASP A 195 -21.49 15.68 -14.75
C ASP A 195 -22.62 14.80 -15.30
N ASP A 196 -23.87 15.11 -14.95
CA ASP A 196 -25.05 14.36 -15.41
C ASP A 196 -25.29 14.50 -16.93
N ASN A 197 -24.67 15.48 -17.58
CA ASN A 197 -24.69 15.66 -19.03
C ASN A 197 -23.46 15.03 -19.72
N HIS A 198 -22.65 14.30 -18.96
CA HIS A 198 -21.41 13.65 -19.39
C HIS A 198 -20.29 14.62 -19.80
N ASN A 199 -20.29 15.83 -19.26
CA ASN A 199 -19.16 16.75 -19.43
C ASN A 199 -18.09 16.46 -18.39
N ALA A 200 -16.85 16.75 -18.79
CA ALA A 200 -15.69 16.62 -17.93
C ALA A 200 -15.78 17.54 -16.72
N VAL A 201 -15.54 17.00 -15.54
CA VAL A 201 -15.52 17.75 -14.27
C VAL A 201 -14.10 17.77 -13.68
N SER A 202 -13.53 16.63 -13.37
CA SER A 202 -12.23 16.55 -12.72
C SER A 202 -11.49 15.25 -12.98
N LEU A 203 -10.17 15.31 -13.02
CA LEU A 203 -9.33 14.14 -12.76
C LEU A 203 -9.22 13.92 -11.25
N LEU A 204 -8.99 12.69 -10.83
CA LEU A 204 -8.90 12.33 -9.42
C LEU A 204 -7.69 11.43 -9.12
N PRO A 205 -7.12 11.57 -7.94
CA PRO A 205 -7.41 12.60 -6.92
C PRO A 205 -6.88 13.98 -7.36
N VAL A 206 -7.51 15.04 -6.88
CA VAL A 206 -6.91 16.38 -6.99
C VAL A 206 -5.69 16.43 -6.08
N GLY A 207 -4.57 16.95 -6.59
CA GLY A 207 -3.28 16.91 -5.93
C GLY A 207 -2.34 15.91 -6.61
N SER A 208 -1.71 15.02 -5.86
CA SER A 208 -0.91 13.92 -6.41
C SER A 208 -1.84 12.88 -7.04
N LEU A 209 -1.81 12.75 -8.36
CA LEU A 209 -2.58 11.76 -9.09
C LEU A 209 -2.07 10.34 -8.79
N PHE A 210 -0.80 10.11 -9.05
CA PHE A 210 -0.12 8.85 -8.75
C PHE A 210 1.39 8.97 -8.88
N ASP A 211 2.07 8.05 -8.19
CA ASP A 211 3.50 7.80 -8.32
C ASP A 211 3.69 6.57 -9.22
N LEU A 212 4.37 6.75 -10.35
CA LEU A 212 4.69 5.66 -11.26
C LEU A 212 5.92 4.85 -10.83
N GLY A 213 6.56 5.22 -9.72
CA GLY A 213 7.90 4.78 -9.42
C GLY A 213 8.92 5.41 -10.40
N ASN A 214 10.12 4.89 -10.45
CA ASN A 214 11.16 5.36 -11.37
C ASN A 214 11.43 6.88 -11.32
N GLY A 215 11.00 7.57 -10.26
CA GLY A 215 11.14 9.01 -10.08
C GLY A 215 10.02 9.88 -10.69
N TYR A 216 9.05 9.29 -11.37
CA TYR A 216 7.93 10.03 -11.96
C TYR A 216 6.74 10.14 -11.02
N GLN A 217 6.37 11.37 -10.67
CA GLN A 217 5.15 11.68 -9.92
C GLN A 217 4.27 12.62 -10.74
N LEU A 218 2.98 12.30 -10.85
CA LEU A 218 2.00 13.08 -11.58
C LEU A 218 1.08 13.85 -10.63
N TYR A 219 0.75 15.09 -11.00
CA TYR A 219 -0.06 16.01 -10.22
C TYR A 219 -1.18 16.61 -11.05
N TYR A 220 -2.37 16.68 -10.46
CA TYR A 220 -3.49 17.43 -10.99
C TYR A 220 -3.93 18.48 -9.98
N VAL A 221 -3.53 19.73 -10.21
CA VAL A 221 -3.71 20.87 -9.28
C VAL A 221 -4.28 22.09 -10.04
N PRO A 222 -5.53 21.98 -10.54
CA PRO A 222 -6.12 22.98 -11.42
C PRO A 222 -6.28 24.36 -10.78
N GLU A 223 -6.47 24.45 -9.47
CA GLU A 223 -6.55 25.73 -8.77
C GLU A 223 -5.23 26.49 -8.80
N GLN A 224 -4.10 25.78 -8.69
CA GLN A 224 -2.77 26.38 -8.68
C GLN A 224 -2.23 26.62 -10.09
N TYR A 225 -2.51 25.72 -11.03
CA TYR A 225 -1.99 25.75 -12.41
C TYR A 225 -3.10 25.52 -13.45
N PRO A 226 -4.10 26.44 -13.56
CA PRO A 226 -5.28 26.23 -14.41
C PRO A 226 -4.96 26.16 -15.90
N ASN A 227 -3.84 26.71 -16.36
CA ASN A 227 -3.43 26.66 -17.76
C ASN A 227 -2.78 25.31 -18.15
N TYR A 228 -2.37 24.53 -17.18
CA TYR A 228 -1.65 23.26 -17.38
C TYR A 228 -2.42 22.06 -16.86
N CYS A 229 -3.20 22.24 -15.79
CA CYS A 229 -4.06 21.21 -15.22
C CYS A 229 -5.51 21.50 -15.60
N PHE A 230 -6.01 20.76 -16.56
CA PHE A 230 -7.36 20.91 -17.08
C PHE A 230 -7.98 19.56 -17.40
N PHE A 231 -9.30 19.49 -17.41
CA PHE A 231 -10.06 18.36 -17.93
C PHE A 231 -11.29 18.90 -18.62
N THR A 232 -11.37 18.75 -19.94
CA THR A 232 -12.40 19.35 -20.80
C THR A 232 -12.84 18.34 -21.85
N ASN A 233 -14.03 18.54 -22.42
CA ASN A 233 -14.49 17.73 -23.55
C ASN A 233 -15.27 18.54 -24.58
N GLU A 234 -15.25 18.03 -25.81
CA GLU A 234 -16.14 18.43 -26.88
C GLU A 234 -16.80 17.15 -27.42
N GLY A 235 -18.07 16.98 -27.11
CA GLY A 235 -18.76 15.71 -27.36
C GLY A 235 -18.08 14.53 -26.65
N ASN A 236 -17.72 13.51 -27.40
CA ASN A 236 -17.06 12.30 -26.88
C ASN A 236 -15.52 12.38 -26.85
N SER A 237 -14.95 13.52 -27.23
CA SER A 237 -13.51 13.75 -27.18
C SER A 237 -13.14 14.52 -25.92
N PHE A 238 -12.29 13.94 -25.10
CA PHE A 238 -11.82 14.50 -23.85
C PHE A 238 -10.37 14.90 -23.95
N ASN A 239 -10.02 16.06 -23.40
CA ASN A 239 -8.66 16.54 -23.30
C ASN A 239 -8.32 16.79 -21.84
N PHE A 240 -7.12 16.43 -21.45
CA PHE A 240 -6.65 16.64 -20.09
C PHE A 240 -5.20 17.09 -20.07
N GLY A 241 -4.87 17.83 -19.02
CA GLY A 241 -3.52 18.27 -18.72
C GLY A 241 -3.17 18.02 -17.28
N PHE A 242 -1.91 17.73 -17.01
CA PHE A 242 -1.35 17.48 -15.70
C PHE A 242 0.09 17.95 -15.63
N LEU A 243 0.62 18.04 -14.43
CA LEU A 243 2.04 18.28 -14.20
C LEU A 243 2.72 16.98 -13.78
N PHE A 244 4.00 16.85 -14.08
CA PHE A 244 4.79 15.75 -13.58
C PHE A 244 6.19 16.19 -13.20
N THR A 245 6.81 15.48 -12.27
CA THR A 245 8.21 15.64 -11.90
C THR A 245 8.99 14.41 -12.30
N ASP A 246 10.24 14.62 -12.71
CA ASP A 246 11.24 13.58 -12.91
C ASP A 246 12.26 13.68 -11.78
N ASN A 247 12.40 12.62 -10.97
CA ASN A 247 13.26 12.56 -9.78
C ASN A 247 13.08 13.75 -8.80
N GLY A 248 11.87 14.33 -8.77
CA GLY A 248 11.52 15.41 -7.86
C GLY A 248 12.18 16.76 -8.12
N SER A 249 12.86 16.94 -9.26
CA SER A 249 13.67 18.13 -9.53
C SER A 249 12.90 19.23 -10.24
N ASP A 250 12.39 18.97 -11.43
CA ASP A 250 11.74 19.99 -12.25
C ASP A 250 10.27 19.63 -12.51
N LEU A 251 9.45 20.67 -12.72
CA LEU A 251 8.03 20.51 -13.01
C LEU A 251 7.81 20.62 -14.51
N TYR A 252 7.29 19.57 -15.11
CA TYR A 252 6.98 19.47 -16.52
C TYR A 252 5.47 19.43 -16.76
N VAL A 253 5.06 19.75 -17.98
CA VAL A 253 3.66 19.69 -18.42
C VAL A 253 3.46 18.43 -19.26
N GLY A 254 2.46 17.62 -18.88
CA GLY A 254 1.94 16.54 -19.69
C GLY A 254 0.53 16.83 -20.12
N ASN A 255 0.14 16.36 -21.28
CA ASN A 255 -1.25 16.38 -21.70
C ASN A 255 -1.56 15.18 -22.59
N GLY A 256 -2.82 14.83 -22.61
CA GLY A 256 -3.32 13.74 -23.42
C GLY A 256 -4.79 13.95 -23.74
N SER A 257 -5.31 13.00 -24.50
CA SER A 257 -6.72 12.97 -24.88
C SER A 257 -7.23 11.54 -24.92
N PHE A 258 -8.54 11.42 -24.87
CA PHE A 258 -9.22 10.17 -25.17
C PHE A 258 -10.56 10.39 -25.85
N VAL A 259 -10.93 9.43 -26.68
CA VAL A 259 -12.23 9.42 -27.36
C VAL A 259 -12.93 8.13 -27.01
N TRP A 260 -14.16 8.23 -26.50
CA TRP A 260 -14.96 7.05 -26.20
C TRP A 260 -15.31 6.29 -27.48
N SER A 261 -15.02 4.99 -27.52
CA SER A 261 -15.13 4.17 -28.74
C SER A 261 -16.55 3.89 -29.19
N LYS A 262 -17.54 4.06 -28.29
CA LYS A 262 -18.97 3.90 -28.54
C LYS A 262 -19.76 4.88 -27.65
N GLU A 263 -21.07 4.92 -27.85
CA GLU A 263 -21.96 5.71 -26.99
C GLU A 263 -21.68 5.46 -25.51
N TYR A 264 -21.76 6.51 -24.71
CA TYR A 264 -21.58 6.47 -23.28
C TYR A 264 -22.36 5.32 -22.63
N PRO A 265 -21.77 4.60 -21.69
CA PRO A 265 -22.52 3.64 -20.91
C PRO A 265 -23.59 4.37 -20.10
N GLY A 266 -24.86 4.21 -20.49
CA GLY A 266 -26.00 4.81 -19.81
C GLY A 266 -26.90 5.70 -20.65
N LYS A 267 -26.68 5.76 -21.98
CA LYS A 267 -27.73 6.20 -22.94
C LYS A 267 -28.57 5.03 -23.37
#